data_dd4f25c2b0a65bf0822efcfb2aa83c84
#
_entry.id   dd4f25c2b0a65bf0822efcfb2aa83c84
#
_cell.length_a   1.000
_cell.length_b   1.000
_cell.length_c   1.000
_cell.angle_alpha   90.00
_cell.angle_beta   90.00
_cell.angle_gamma   90.00
#
_symmetry.space_group_name_H-M   'P 1'
#
loop_
_entity.id
_entity.type
_entity.pdbx_description
1 polymer ?
#
loop_
_entity_poly.entity_id
_entity_poly.type
_entity_poly.pdbx_seq_one_letter_code
_entity_poly.pdbx_strand_id
1 'polypeptide(L)'
;LRYYKLGDGPYYVLVKPYHLCSLEVAKTLRRVLDGGGRLIDNSTRPRIGVVAIAKRRLEPGTRIVHGHGGFEVRGEAARLDEVSGHVPIGTLHDAVVRRRIEPGEILRFDDVDLPDNPVTRISRALFAPGS
;
A
#
# COMPACT_ATOMS: atom_id res chain seq x y z
N LEU A 1 -6.24 -14.97 -18.23
CA LEU A 1 -7.00 -13.88 -18.90
C LEU A 1 -7.84 -14.42 -20.07
N ARG A 2 -7.34 -15.42 -20.84
CA ARG A 2 -8.11 -16.10 -21.92
C ARG A 2 -9.48 -16.61 -21.47
N TYR A 3 -9.58 -17.12 -20.23
CA TYR A 3 -10.84 -17.60 -19.66
C TYR A 3 -11.93 -16.51 -19.62
N TYR A 4 -11.55 -15.27 -19.33
CA TYR A 4 -12.48 -14.14 -19.24
C TYR A 4 -12.69 -13.41 -20.57
N LYS A 5 -12.05 -13.85 -21.67
CA LYS A 5 -12.13 -13.23 -22.99
C LYS A 5 -11.82 -11.72 -22.97
N LEU A 6 -10.84 -11.31 -22.20
CA LEU A 6 -10.50 -9.90 -21.95
C LEU A 6 -9.64 -9.26 -23.06
N GLY A 7 -9.27 -10.05 -24.11
CA GLY A 7 -8.38 -9.56 -25.17
C GLY A 7 -6.92 -9.55 -24.76
N ASP A 8 -6.09 -8.81 -25.50
CA ASP A 8 -4.63 -8.87 -25.41
C ASP A 8 -4.00 -7.79 -24.52
N GLY A 9 -4.81 -6.97 -23.81
CA GLY A 9 -4.34 -5.99 -22.82
C GLY A 9 -3.27 -5.02 -23.35
N PRO A 10 -2.65 -4.14 -22.58
CA PRO A 10 -2.13 -4.32 -21.20
C PRO A 10 -3.10 -3.99 -20.08
N TYR A 11 -4.21 -3.34 -20.35
CA TYR A 11 -5.17 -2.93 -19.32
C TYR A 11 -6.51 -3.65 -19.51
N TYR A 12 -7.14 -4.00 -18.40
CA TYR A 12 -8.42 -4.69 -18.36
C TYR A 12 -9.37 -4.02 -17.39
N VAL A 13 -10.65 -3.94 -17.77
CA VAL A 13 -11.72 -3.47 -16.88
C VAL A 13 -12.60 -4.65 -16.53
N LEU A 14 -12.71 -4.94 -15.24
CA LEU A 14 -13.61 -5.94 -14.69
C LEU A 14 -14.72 -5.23 -13.92
N VAL A 15 -15.95 -5.43 -14.35
CA VAL A 15 -17.13 -4.95 -13.63
C VAL A 15 -17.61 -6.04 -12.71
N LYS A 16 -17.58 -5.78 -11.40
CA LYS A 16 -18.11 -6.65 -10.37
C LYS A 16 -19.40 -6.00 -9.83
N PRO A 17 -20.58 -6.60 -10.01
CA PRO A 17 -21.84 -5.95 -9.66
C PRO A 17 -22.12 -5.90 -8.16
N TYR A 18 -21.15 -6.27 -7.33
CA TYR A 18 -21.22 -6.20 -5.88
C TYR A 18 -19.87 -5.78 -5.30
N HIS A 19 -19.88 -5.14 -4.14
CA HIS A 19 -18.70 -4.64 -3.43
C HIS A 19 -18.47 -5.28 -2.07
N LEU A 20 -19.39 -6.15 -1.62
CA LEU A 20 -19.29 -6.81 -0.32
C LEU A 20 -18.34 -8.00 -0.40
N CYS A 21 -17.06 -7.78 -0.02
CA CYS A 21 -16.05 -8.84 0.00
C CYS A 21 -16.42 -10.01 0.93
N SER A 22 -17.25 -9.78 1.95
CA SER A 22 -17.79 -10.80 2.82
C SER A 22 -18.55 -11.91 2.09
N LEU A 23 -19.15 -11.63 0.92
CA LEU A 23 -19.83 -12.64 0.11
C LEU A 23 -18.85 -13.72 -0.44
N GLU A 24 -17.57 -13.43 -0.49
CA GLU A 24 -16.54 -14.36 -1.00
C GLU A 24 -15.76 -15.07 0.09
N VAL A 25 -16.02 -14.76 1.39
CA VAL A 25 -15.31 -15.39 2.52
C VAL A 25 -15.50 -16.91 2.50
N ALA A 26 -16.71 -17.40 2.24
CA ALA A 26 -16.98 -18.84 2.17
C ALA A 26 -16.17 -19.53 1.04
N LYS A 27 -15.99 -18.88 -0.10
CA LYS A 27 -15.15 -19.39 -1.21
C LYS A 27 -13.68 -19.46 -0.81
N THR A 28 -13.19 -18.43 -0.11
CA THR A 28 -11.82 -18.39 0.37
C THR A 28 -11.56 -19.48 1.41
N LEU A 29 -12.45 -19.63 2.37
CA LEU A 29 -12.36 -20.69 3.39
C LEU A 29 -12.36 -22.08 2.75
N ARG A 30 -13.30 -22.34 1.83
CA ARG A 30 -13.34 -23.62 1.12
C ARG A 30 -12.05 -23.90 0.35
N ARG A 31 -11.54 -22.90 -0.36
CA ARG A 31 -10.27 -23.03 -1.09
C ARG A 31 -9.11 -23.41 -0.15
N VAL A 32 -9.03 -22.77 1.04
CA VAL A 32 -7.99 -23.09 2.02
C VAL A 32 -8.15 -24.52 2.53
N LEU A 33 -9.37 -24.95 2.84
CA LEU A 33 -9.67 -26.32 3.29
C LEU A 33 -9.34 -27.38 2.22
N ASP A 34 -9.58 -27.04 0.96
CA ASP A 34 -9.28 -27.89 -0.19
C ASP A 34 -7.78 -27.86 -0.58
N GLY A 35 -6.91 -27.27 0.25
CA GLY A 35 -5.46 -27.17 0.01
C GLY A 35 -5.06 -26.23 -1.12
N GLY A 36 -5.94 -25.34 -1.54
CA GLY A 36 -5.66 -24.33 -2.58
C GLY A 36 -4.62 -23.30 -2.12
N GLY A 37 -3.64 -23.00 -2.98
CA GLY A 37 -2.61 -22.02 -2.72
C GLY A 37 -3.12 -20.59 -2.60
N ARG A 38 -2.21 -19.65 -2.34
CA ARG A 38 -2.50 -18.20 -2.23
C ARG A 38 -3.15 -17.69 -3.51
N LEU A 39 -4.15 -16.84 -3.38
CA LEU A 39 -4.79 -16.18 -4.53
C LEU A 39 -3.97 -15.01 -5.05
N ILE A 40 -3.33 -14.28 -4.13
CA ILE A 40 -2.47 -13.14 -4.43
C ILE A 40 -1.16 -13.35 -3.68
N ASP A 41 -0.07 -13.26 -4.39
CA ASP A 41 1.28 -13.35 -3.84
C ASP A 41 2.15 -12.27 -4.52
N ASN A 42 2.53 -11.27 -3.75
CA ASN A 42 3.43 -10.21 -4.21
C ASN A 42 4.91 -10.61 -4.05
N SER A 43 5.16 -11.90 -3.78
CA SER A 43 6.48 -12.50 -3.54
C SER A 43 7.23 -11.94 -2.32
N THR A 44 8.42 -12.49 -2.04
CA THR A 44 9.34 -11.96 -1.02
C THR A 44 10.01 -10.64 -1.44
N ARG A 45 9.92 -10.31 -2.74
CA ARG A 45 10.37 -9.03 -3.30
C ARG A 45 9.21 -8.41 -4.04
N PRO A 46 8.35 -7.65 -3.35
CA PRO A 46 7.19 -7.02 -3.96
C PRO A 46 7.61 -6.05 -5.07
N ARG A 47 6.91 -6.10 -6.19
CA ARG A 47 7.15 -5.23 -7.35
C ARG A 47 6.25 -4.01 -7.39
N ILE A 48 5.08 -4.13 -6.80
CA ILE A 48 4.07 -3.07 -6.75
C ILE A 48 3.66 -2.88 -5.30
N GLY A 49 3.55 -1.64 -4.87
CA GLY A 49 3.07 -1.26 -3.56
C GLY A 49 2.20 -0.02 -3.64
N VAL A 50 1.67 0.39 -2.50
CA VAL A 50 0.89 1.62 -2.38
C VAL A 50 1.69 2.60 -1.54
N VAL A 51 2.29 3.57 -2.21
CA VAL A 51 3.04 4.66 -1.58
C VAL A 51 2.11 5.72 -1.02
N ALA A 52 2.57 6.47 -0.03
CA ALA A 52 1.87 7.62 0.50
C ALA A 52 2.32 8.89 -0.21
N ILE A 53 1.36 9.67 -0.73
CA ILE A 53 1.60 10.96 -1.38
C ILE A 53 0.90 12.06 -0.61
N ALA A 54 1.59 13.17 -0.35
CA ALA A 54 1.01 14.32 0.31
C ALA A 54 -0.10 14.96 -0.56
N LYS A 55 -1.29 15.14 0.01
CA LYS A 55 -2.41 15.84 -0.65
C LYS A 55 -2.26 17.37 -0.56
N ARG A 56 -1.60 17.83 0.47
CA ARG A 56 -1.37 19.23 0.80
C ARG A 56 0.03 19.40 1.38
N ARG A 57 0.48 20.62 1.54
CA ARG A 57 1.71 20.90 2.28
C ARG A 57 1.59 20.40 3.71
N LEU A 58 2.58 19.66 4.15
CA LEU A 58 2.72 19.17 5.52
C LEU A 58 3.92 19.83 6.16
N GLU A 59 3.71 20.48 7.29
CA GLU A 59 4.78 21.13 8.07
C GLU A 59 5.37 20.14 9.09
N PRO A 60 6.62 20.34 9.52
CA PRO A 60 7.19 19.57 10.64
C PRO A 60 6.28 19.60 11.86
N GLY A 61 6.10 18.46 12.51
CA GLY A 61 5.18 18.30 13.63
C GLY A 61 3.73 17.96 13.23
N THR A 62 3.38 18.02 11.94
CA THR A 62 2.06 17.56 11.50
C THR A 62 1.86 16.09 11.87
N ARG A 63 0.77 15.79 12.57
CA ARG A 63 0.40 14.42 12.93
C ARG A 63 -0.51 13.81 11.87
N ILE A 64 -0.12 12.64 11.36
CA ILE A 64 -0.93 11.82 10.46
C ILE A 64 -1.52 10.69 11.30
N VAL A 65 -2.77 10.85 11.72
CA VAL A 65 -3.44 9.86 12.59
C VAL A 65 -3.69 8.57 11.83
N HIS A 66 -4.16 8.67 10.60
CA HIS A 66 -4.39 7.53 9.71
C HIS A 66 -3.96 7.87 8.28
N GLY A 67 -3.19 7.00 7.65
CA GLY A 67 -2.84 7.15 6.23
C GLY A 67 -4.07 6.97 5.33
N HIS A 68 -4.92 5.98 5.63
CA HIS A 68 -6.15 5.75 4.90
C HIS A 68 -7.27 6.67 5.39
N GLY A 69 -7.98 7.30 4.44
CA GLY A 69 -9.13 8.15 4.75
C GLY A 69 -8.80 9.52 5.35
N GLY A 70 -7.51 9.82 5.57
CA GLY A 70 -7.04 11.12 6.08
C GLY A 70 -7.06 12.23 5.02
N PHE A 71 -6.84 13.47 5.46
CA PHE A 71 -6.73 14.64 4.59
C PHE A 71 -5.27 14.96 4.23
N GLU A 72 -4.31 14.38 4.94
CA GLU A 72 -2.89 14.65 4.80
C GLU A 72 -2.30 13.96 3.56
N VAL A 73 -2.62 12.67 3.39
CA VAL A 73 -2.03 11.82 2.37
C VAL A 73 -3.08 11.04 1.58
N ARG A 74 -2.68 10.56 0.41
CA ARG A 74 -3.41 9.57 -0.40
C ARG A 74 -2.49 8.43 -0.78
N GLY A 75 -3.08 7.27 -1.07
CA GLY A 75 -2.35 6.14 -1.62
C GLY A 75 -2.28 6.22 -3.14
N GLU A 76 -1.14 5.82 -3.70
CA GLU A 76 -0.98 5.64 -5.13
C GLU A 76 -0.19 4.36 -5.40
N ALA A 77 -0.64 3.58 -6.39
CA ALA A 77 0.09 2.38 -6.80
C ALA A 77 1.38 2.80 -7.50
N ALA A 78 2.50 2.25 -7.06
CA ALA A 78 3.80 2.53 -7.63
C ALA A 78 4.60 1.26 -7.85
N ARG A 79 5.49 1.29 -8.83
CA ARG A 79 6.52 0.27 -9.00
C ARG A 79 7.62 0.50 -7.95
N LEU A 80 7.90 -0.52 -7.16
CA LEU A 80 8.81 -0.41 -6.01
C LEU A 80 10.28 -0.33 -6.41
N ASP A 81 10.61 -0.74 -7.64
CA ASP A 81 11.93 -0.56 -8.24
C ASP A 81 12.20 0.89 -8.67
N GLU A 82 11.17 1.72 -8.78
CA GLU A 82 11.27 3.14 -9.17
C GLU A 82 11.22 4.09 -7.96
N VAL A 83 10.80 3.60 -6.78
CA VAL A 83 10.60 4.43 -5.57
C VAL A 83 11.36 3.83 -4.38
N SER A 84 12.49 4.43 -4.03
CA SER A 84 13.30 3.98 -2.89
C SER A 84 12.90 4.66 -1.59
N GLY A 85 12.92 3.91 -0.49
CA GLY A 85 12.74 4.45 0.86
C GLY A 85 11.34 4.98 1.17
N HIS A 86 10.35 4.66 0.34
CA HIS A 86 8.96 5.12 0.51
C HIS A 86 8.30 4.50 1.75
N VAL A 87 7.37 5.24 2.33
CA VAL A 87 6.50 4.71 3.38
C VAL A 87 5.23 4.15 2.75
N PRO A 88 4.92 2.85 2.93
CA PRO A 88 3.62 2.32 2.54
C PRO A 88 2.50 3.05 3.29
N ILE A 89 1.44 3.44 2.58
CA ILE A 89 0.34 4.20 3.21
C ILE A 89 -0.27 3.48 4.42
N GLY A 90 -0.29 2.16 4.40
CA GLY A 90 -0.82 1.35 5.51
C GLY A 90 0.00 1.40 6.80
N THR A 91 1.26 1.88 6.74
CA THR A 91 2.10 2.06 7.93
C THR A 91 1.96 3.45 8.58
N LEU A 92 1.33 4.40 7.89
CA LEU A 92 1.07 5.73 8.42
C LEU A 92 -0.10 5.71 9.41
N HIS A 93 0.25 5.37 10.64
CA HIS A 93 -0.67 5.44 11.78
C HIS A 93 0.06 6.16 12.92
N ASP A 94 -0.53 7.23 13.42
CA ASP A 94 0.08 8.10 14.45
C ASP A 94 1.50 8.57 14.09
N ALA A 95 1.74 8.82 12.81
CA ALA A 95 3.01 9.31 12.32
C ALA A 95 3.16 10.82 12.54
N VAL A 96 4.40 11.28 12.76
CA VAL A 96 4.71 12.71 12.89
C VAL A 96 5.68 13.11 11.78
N VAL A 97 5.33 14.15 11.03
CA VAL A 97 6.15 14.71 9.95
C VAL A 97 7.40 15.38 10.52
N ARG A 98 8.58 15.07 9.98
CA ARG A 98 9.89 15.60 10.42
C ARG A 98 10.35 16.82 9.66
N ARG A 99 10.05 16.87 8.35
CA ARG A 99 10.40 18.00 7.48
C ARG A 99 9.18 18.48 6.70
N ARG A 100 9.30 19.65 6.11
CA ARG A 100 8.28 20.12 5.15
C ARG A 100 8.19 19.18 3.96
N ILE A 101 6.96 18.81 3.59
CA ILE A 101 6.62 17.98 2.43
C ILE A 101 5.64 18.76 1.57
N GLU A 102 5.94 18.89 0.28
CA GLU A 102 5.07 19.62 -0.64
C GLU A 102 3.97 18.71 -1.22
N PRO A 103 2.86 19.29 -1.70
CA PRO A 103 1.79 18.52 -2.35
C PRO A 103 2.33 17.71 -3.52
N GLY A 104 1.95 16.43 -3.59
CA GLY A 104 2.43 15.51 -4.63
C GLY A 104 3.73 14.78 -4.31
N GLU A 105 4.46 15.16 -3.26
CA GLU A 105 5.64 14.41 -2.83
C GLU A 105 5.27 13.05 -2.23
N ILE A 106 6.11 12.05 -2.54
CA ILE A 106 6.05 10.72 -1.90
C ILE A 106 6.72 10.81 -0.53
N LEU A 107 6.03 10.37 0.50
CA LEU A 107 6.58 10.30 1.85
C LEU A 107 7.58 9.15 1.95
N ARG A 108 8.74 9.44 2.56
CA ARG A 108 9.81 8.48 2.84
C ARG A 108 9.95 8.20 4.33
N PHE A 109 10.61 7.12 4.69
CA PHE A 109 10.85 6.78 6.10
C PHE A 109 11.61 7.88 6.86
N ASP A 110 12.47 8.65 6.16
CA ASP A 110 13.23 9.74 6.77
C ASP A 110 12.39 11.01 6.99
N ASP A 111 11.23 11.09 6.34
CA ASP A 111 10.34 12.24 6.41
C ASP A 111 9.40 12.20 7.61
N VAL A 112 9.27 11.04 8.26
CA VAL A 112 8.28 10.81 9.31
C VAL A 112 8.83 9.98 10.47
N ASP A 113 8.41 10.33 11.69
CA ASP A 113 8.50 9.46 12.85
C ASP A 113 7.30 8.52 12.88
N LEU A 114 7.56 7.23 12.90
CA LEU A 114 6.56 6.18 12.98
C LEU A 114 6.65 5.48 14.35
N PRO A 115 5.53 5.07 14.93
CA PRO A 115 5.54 4.26 16.15
C PRO A 115 6.33 2.96 15.94
N ASP A 116 7.06 2.55 16.96
CA ASP A 116 7.74 1.26 16.93
C ASP A 116 6.76 0.12 17.20
N ASN A 117 6.41 -0.57 16.13
CA ASN A 117 5.53 -1.74 16.15
C ASN A 117 5.98 -2.77 15.09
N PRO A 118 5.48 -4.02 15.15
CA PRO A 118 5.87 -5.05 14.19
C PRO A 118 5.67 -4.66 12.72
N VAL A 119 4.58 -3.94 12.40
CA VAL A 119 4.28 -3.51 11.02
C VAL A 119 5.33 -2.53 10.53
N THR A 120 5.67 -1.53 11.34
CA THR A 120 6.71 -0.53 11.02
C THR A 120 8.08 -1.19 10.84
N ARG A 121 8.45 -2.13 11.72
CA ARG A 121 9.73 -2.85 11.62
C ARG A 121 9.83 -3.68 10.35
N ILE A 122 8.78 -4.44 10.01
CA ILE A 122 8.73 -5.24 8.78
C ILE A 122 8.78 -4.33 7.55
N SER A 123 8.01 -3.25 7.55
CA SER A 123 7.99 -2.30 6.42
C SER A 123 9.35 -1.64 6.20
N ARG A 124 10.06 -1.25 7.28
CA ARG A 124 11.43 -0.73 7.16
C ARG A 124 12.39 -1.77 6.59
N ALA A 125 12.32 -3.01 7.06
CA ALA A 125 13.17 -4.09 6.55
C ALA A 125 12.92 -4.40 5.07
N LEU A 126 11.73 -4.12 4.54
CA LEU A 126 11.39 -4.39 3.14
C LEU A 126 11.67 -3.20 2.21
N PHE A 127 11.55 -1.97 2.69
CA PHE A 127 11.43 -0.79 1.82
C PHE A 127 12.38 0.35 2.18
N ALA A 128 13.09 0.30 3.32
CA ALA A 128 14.07 1.32 3.64
C ALA A 128 15.30 1.22 2.72
N PRO A 129 16.00 2.34 2.43
CA PRO A 129 17.21 2.31 1.64
C PRO A 129 18.27 1.40 2.28
N GLY A 130 18.84 0.47 1.50
CA GLY A 130 19.92 -0.41 1.98
C GLY A 130 19.46 -1.69 2.70
N SER A 131 18.17 -2.03 2.63
CA SER A 131 17.64 -3.30 3.11
C SER A 131 17.75 -4.43 2.08
#